data_abe241416601ce1bd70da0c8aae4a479
#
_entry.id   abe241416601ce1bd70da0c8aae4a479
#
_cell.length_a   1.000
_cell.length_b   1.000
_cell.length_c   1.000
_cell.angle_alpha   90.00
_cell.angle_beta   90.00
_cell.angle_gamma   90.00
#
_symmetry.space_group_name_H-M   'P 1'
#
loop_
_entity.id
_entity.type
_entity.pdbx_description
1 polymer ?
#
loop_
_entity_poly.entity_id
_entity_poly.type
_entity_poly.pdbx_seq_one_letter_code
_entity_poly.pdbx_strand_id
1 'polypeptide(L)'
;GKTHVLKCLAATLQARHDFLGKNSASKEQFEYILAEDMIFYFKPDVIGNLVNKGVPSGRANITVTIDGKLLQYSFSSASKTTVKLETDEKWDDRHFIYIPPREMFSLFEGFIGLSSKREISFDQTYINLAHALSLPILRESEDNPLKPAIELLEQELQFKVLQMNGRFYIQTEKGNMEAHLVAEGLRKLASILYLILNGEINADTILFWDEPEANLNPALVKVVAKFIRVLQKCGLQIFVATHDYLLTHTLSLYSEYKEHTNISVKFFGLKKEDKGIIVEESETLAGIRNNPILEEYAAFYDLEQQFINRYE
;
A
#
# COMPACT_ATOMS: atom_id res chain seq x y z
N GLY A 1 -5.35 -4.26 -11.67
CA GLY A 1 -4.10 -3.49 -11.73
C GLY A 1 -3.28 -3.65 -10.46
N LYS A 2 -2.24 -2.83 -10.27
CA LYS A 2 -1.32 -2.87 -9.13
C LYS A 2 -2.06 -2.80 -7.78
N THR A 3 -2.92 -1.82 -7.60
CA THR A 3 -3.80 -1.66 -6.42
C THR A 3 -4.58 -2.93 -6.09
N HIS A 4 -5.09 -3.64 -7.11
CA HIS A 4 -5.86 -4.88 -6.89
C HIS A 4 -4.99 -6.00 -6.29
N VAL A 5 -3.71 -6.08 -6.69
CA VAL A 5 -2.78 -7.05 -6.10
C VAL A 5 -2.53 -6.74 -4.63
N LEU A 6 -2.24 -5.47 -4.31
CA LEU A 6 -2.03 -5.05 -2.91
C LEU A 6 -3.28 -5.30 -2.06
N LYS A 7 -4.47 -4.93 -2.55
CA LYS A 7 -5.73 -5.17 -1.83
C LYS A 7 -6.02 -6.67 -1.63
N CYS A 8 -5.73 -7.51 -2.63
CA CYS A 8 -5.91 -8.95 -2.51
C CYS A 8 -5.01 -9.55 -1.41
N LEU A 9 -3.74 -9.13 -1.35
CA LEU A 9 -2.82 -9.54 -0.30
C LEU A 9 -3.29 -9.04 1.08
N ALA A 10 -3.66 -7.77 1.19
CA ALA A 10 -4.14 -7.18 2.44
C ALA A 10 -5.42 -7.84 2.95
N ALA A 11 -6.41 -8.09 2.06
CA ALA A 11 -7.62 -8.82 2.41
C ALA A 11 -7.34 -10.26 2.87
N THR A 12 -6.36 -10.93 2.28
CA THR A 12 -5.96 -12.27 2.69
C THR A 12 -5.30 -12.28 4.08
N LEU A 13 -4.45 -11.28 4.38
CA LEU A 13 -3.86 -11.12 5.72
C LEU A 13 -4.94 -10.78 6.76
N GLN A 14 -5.87 -9.86 6.43
CA GLN A 14 -7.00 -9.52 7.30
C GLN A 14 -7.83 -10.76 7.63
N ALA A 15 -8.18 -11.54 6.62
CA ALA A 15 -8.97 -12.76 6.81
C ALA A 15 -8.28 -13.77 7.75
N ARG A 16 -6.96 -13.87 7.70
CA ARG A 16 -6.21 -14.71 8.66
C ARG A 16 -6.27 -14.14 10.06
N HIS A 17 -6.06 -12.85 10.23
CA HIS A 17 -6.19 -12.16 11.51
C HIS A 17 -7.56 -12.40 12.15
N ASP A 18 -8.63 -12.15 11.39
CA ASP A 18 -10.01 -12.31 11.85
C ASP A 18 -10.38 -13.76 12.15
N PHE A 19 -9.79 -14.70 11.41
CA PHE A 19 -9.95 -16.12 11.66
C PHE A 19 -9.28 -16.58 12.96
N LEU A 20 -8.04 -16.14 13.22
CA LEU A 20 -7.30 -16.49 14.43
C LEU A 20 -7.93 -15.90 15.70
N GLY A 21 -8.63 -14.79 15.61
CA GLY A 21 -9.40 -14.19 16.71
C GLY A 21 -10.64 -14.99 17.12
N LYS A 22 -11.05 -16.04 16.39
CA LYS A 22 -12.25 -16.83 16.70
C LYS A 22 -11.92 -18.16 17.40
N ASN A 23 -12.53 -18.40 18.54
CA ASN A 23 -12.25 -19.53 19.47
C ASN A 23 -12.56 -20.96 18.93
N SER A 24 -13.22 -21.12 17.78
CA SER A 24 -13.51 -22.43 17.19
C SER A 24 -13.81 -22.28 15.69
N ALA A 25 -12.77 -22.02 14.92
CA ALA A 25 -12.97 -21.71 13.52
C ALA A 25 -12.87 -22.98 12.64
N SER A 26 -13.95 -23.28 11.91
CA SER A 26 -13.98 -24.35 10.91
C SER A 26 -13.44 -23.85 9.56
N LYS A 27 -13.16 -24.80 8.66
CA LYS A 27 -12.78 -24.49 7.27
C LYS A 27 -13.81 -23.60 6.58
N GLU A 28 -15.10 -23.91 6.75
CA GLU A 28 -16.22 -23.20 6.15
C GLU A 28 -16.28 -21.75 6.66
N GLN A 29 -15.95 -21.52 7.93
CA GLN A 29 -15.85 -20.17 8.48
C GLN A 29 -14.70 -19.40 7.86
N PHE A 30 -13.56 -20.01 7.63
CA PHE A 30 -12.45 -19.33 6.96
C PHE A 30 -12.76 -19.01 5.50
N GLU A 31 -13.42 -19.90 4.77
CA GLU A 31 -13.92 -19.66 3.41
C GLU A 31 -14.89 -18.48 3.34
N TYR A 32 -15.75 -18.32 4.36
CA TYR A 32 -16.65 -17.18 4.49
C TYR A 32 -15.90 -15.89 4.79
N ILE A 33 -14.99 -15.88 5.79
CA ILE A 33 -14.19 -14.71 6.17
C ILE A 33 -13.35 -14.22 4.99
N LEU A 34 -12.66 -15.12 4.26
CA LEU A 34 -11.90 -14.77 3.06
C LEU A 34 -12.76 -14.06 2.01
N ALA A 35 -14.00 -14.53 1.79
CA ALA A 35 -14.90 -13.89 0.86
C ALA A 35 -15.40 -12.53 1.37
N GLU A 36 -15.71 -12.42 2.66
CA GLU A 36 -16.18 -11.21 3.31
C GLU A 36 -15.12 -10.11 3.25
N ASP A 37 -13.86 -10.42 3.60
CA ASP A 37 -12.77 -9.45 3.52
C ASP A 37 -12.47 -9.02 2.09
N MET A 38 -12.50 -9.95 1.12
CA MET A 38 -12.40 -9.56 -0.29
C MET A 38 -13.52 -8.60 -0.70
N ILE A 39 -14.76 -8.82 -0.22
CA ILE A 39 -15.87 -7.91 -0.48
C ILE A 39 -15.63 -6.55 0.18
N PHE A 40 -15.17 -6.50 1.42
CA PHE A 40 -14.91 -5.25 2.13
C PHE A 40 -13.78 -4.41 1.51
N TYR A 41 -12.71 -5.06 1.03
CA TYR A 41 -11.57 -4.38 0.39
C TYR A 41 -11.86 -3.90 -1.02
N PHE A 42 -12.73 -4.57 -1.78
CA PHE A 42 -13.04 -4.24 -3.18
C PHE A 42 -14.42 -3.64 -3.41
N LYS A 43 -15.31 -3.78 -2.46
CA LYS A 43 -16.72 -3.34 -2.49
C LYS A 43 -17.52 -3.80 -3.72
N PRO A 44 -17.41 -5.05 -4.19
CA PRO A 44 -18.36 -5.59 -5.15
C PRO A 44 -19.66 -5.98 -4.44
N ASP A 45 -20.77 -6.07 -5.16
CA ASP A 45 -22.03 -6.61 -4.60
C ASP A 45 -21.90 -8.06 -4.16
N VAL A 46 -21.11 -8.83 -4.90
CA VAL A 46 -20.79 -10.25 -4.61
C VAL A 46 -19.37 -10.55 -5.05
N ILE A 47 -18.71 -11.51 -4.38
CA ILE A 47 -17.30 -11.84 -4.69
C ILE A 47 -17.09 -12.27 -6.15
N GLY A 48 -18.07 -12.92 -6.76
CA GLY A 48 -18.02 -13.33 -8.16
C GLY A 48 -17.81 -12.20 -9.17
N ASN A 49 -18.16 -10.95 -8.80
CA ASN A 49 -17.93 -9.78 -9.63
C ASN A 49 -16.43 -9.43 -9.77
N LEU A 50 -15.56 -9.96 -8.92
CA LEU A 50 -14.11 -9.82 -9.01
C LEU A 50 -13.49 -10.74 -10.08
N VAL A 51 -14.23 -11.73 -10.58
CA VAL A 51 -13.74 -12.60 -11.65
C VAL A 51 -13.69 -11.83 -12.96
N ASN A 52 -12.56 -11.90 -13.64
CA ASN A 52 -12.40 -11.28 -14.96
C ASN A 52 -13.39 -11.89 -15.97
N LYS A 53 -14.23 -11.07 -16.56
CA LYS A 53 -15.26 -11.48 -17.54
C LYS A 53 -14.68 -12.08 -18.83
N GLY A 54 -13.40 -11.81 -19.13
CA GLY A 54 -12.70 -12.38 -20.29
C GLY A 54 -12.10 -13.77 -20.07
N VAL A 55 -12.21 -14.34 -18.85
CA VAL A 55 -11.67 -15.67 -18.54
C VAL A 55 -12.68 -16.76 -18.87
N PRO A 56 -12.38 -17.68 -19.80
CA PRO A 56 -13.33 -18.73 -20.20
C PRO A 56 -13.80 -19.63 -19.06
N SER A 57 -12.95 -19.87 -18.05
CA SER A 57 -13.29 -20.69 -16.88
C SER A 57 -14.29 -20.03 -15.93
N GLY A 58 -14.49 -18.72 -16.03
CA GLY A 58 -15.31 -17.95 -15.09
C GLY A 58 -14.86 -18.10 -13.63
N ARG A 59 -13.57 -18.36 -13.37
CA ARG A 59 -13.00 -18.64 -12.04
C ARG A 59 -11.72 -17.83 -11.81
N ALA A 60 -11.57 -17.29 -10.60
CA ALA A 60 -10.35 -16.72 -10.07
C ALA A 60 -9.68 -17.74 -9.14
N ASN A 61 -8.36 -17.90 -9.26
CA ASN A 61 -7.53 -18.69 -8.36
C ASN A 61 -6.51 -17.76 -7.73
N ILE A 62 -6.39 -17.81 -6.42
CA ILE A 62 -5.46 -17.01 -5.65
C ILE A 62 -4.53 -17.96 -4.91
N THR A 63 -3.24 -17.71 -5.06
CA THR A 63 -2.17 -18.44 -4.37
C THR A 63 -1.30 -17.40 -3.67
N VAL A 64 -1.16 -17.53 -2.36
CA VAL A 64 -0.33 -16.67 -1.53
C VAL A 64 0.63 -17.53 -0.72
N THR A 65 1.89 -17.14 -0.67
CA THR A 65 2.90 -17.76 0.18
C THR A 65 3.38 -16.76 1.21
N ILE A 66 3.26 -17.09 2.49
CA ILE A 66 3.67 -16.25 3.62
C ILE A 66 4.58 -17.10 4.52
N ASP A 67 5.81 -16.65 4.75
CA ASP A 67 6.81 -17.38 5.55
C ASP A 67 7.00 -18.84 5.11
N GLY A 68 6.95 -19.07 3.79
CA GLY A 68 7.06 -20.40 3.19
C GLY A 68 5.80 -21.26 3.31
N LYS A 69 4.72 -20.78 3.92
CA LYS A 69 3.43 -21.46 4.05
C LYS A 69 2.48 -21.06 2.93
N LEU A 70 1.80 -22.05 2.36
CA LEU A 70 0.95 -21.91 1.19
C LEU A 70 -0.53 -21.77 1.58
N LEU A 71 -1.19 -20.74 1.05
CA LEU A 71 -2.64 -20.61 1.01
C LEU A 71 -3.10 -20.59 -0.44
N GLN A 72 -4.09 -21.45 -0.76
CA GLN A 72 -4.73 -21.45 -2.08
C GLN A 72 -6.24 -21.46 -1.91
N TYR A 73 -6.91 -20.55 -2.58
CA TYR A 73 -8.36 -20.49 -2.64
C TYR A 73 -8.86 -20.00 -3.99
N SER A 74 -10.09 -20.36 -4.31
CA SER A 74 -10.69 -20.00 -5.60
C SER A 74 -12.16 -19.63 -5.45
N PHE A 75 -12.68 -18.85 -6.40
CA PHE A 75 -14.10 -18.52 -6.51
C PHE A 75 -14.49 -18.35 -7.97
N SER A 76 -15.76 -18.55 -8.27
CA SER A 76 -16.31 -18.39 -9.62
C SER A 76 -17.13 -17.11 -9.77
N SER A 77 -17.46 -16.74 -11.00
CA SER A 77 -18.39 -15.63 -11.28
C SER A 77 -19.78 -15.82 -10.67
N ALA A 78 -20.16 -17.05 -10.30
CA ALA A 78 -21.41 -17.36 -9.62
C ALA A 78 -21.30 -17.33 -8.08
N SER A 79 -20.10 -17.22 -7.51
CA SER A 79 -19.88 -17.19 -6.06
C SER A 79 -20.45 -15.89 -5.47
N LYS A 80 -21.18 -16.02 -4.36
CA LYS A 80 -21.81 -14.87 -3.69
C LYS A 80 -21.04 -14.43 -2.44
N THR A 81 -20.90 -15.30 -1.46
CA THR A 81 -20.39 -14.98 -0.11
C THR A 81 -19.35 -15.97 0.39
N THR A 82 -18.89 -16.90 -0.43
CA THR A 82 -17.90 -17.90 -0.04
C THR A 82 -16.89 -18.13 -1.14
N VAL A 83 -15.68 -18.49 -0.74
CA VAL A 83 -14.63 -19.01 -1.61
C VAL A 83 -14.50 -20.52 -1.38
N LYS A 84 -13.77 -21.20 -2.23
CA LYS A 84 -13.35 -22.60 -2.02
C LYS A 84 -11.90 -22.61 -1.60
N LEU A 85 -11.62 -23.06 -0.39
CA LEU A 85 -10.29 -23.24 0.13
C LEU A 85 -9.71 -24.57 -0.39
N GLU A 86 -8.56 -24.52 -1.06
CA GLU A 86 -7.89 -25.68 -1.64
C GLU A 86 -6.73 -26.13 -0.76
N THR A 87 -5.89 -25.20 -0.32
CA THR A 87 -4.76 -25.45 0.56
C THR A 87 -4.72 -24.38 1.66
N ASP A 88 -4.47 -24.78 2.89
CA ASP A 88 -4.26 -23.90 4.04
C ASP A 88 -3.14 -24.45 4.93
N GLU A 89 -1.91 -24.11 4.59
CA GLU A 89 -0.79 -24.30 5.49
C GLU A 89 -0.80 -23.15 6.49
N LYS A 90 -1.08 -23.45 7.75
CA LYS A 90 -1.25 -22.44 8.81
C LYS A 90 0.01 -21.60 9.00
N TRP A 91 -0.15 -20.28 9.03
CA TRP A 91 0.88 -19.31 9.41
C TRP A 91 0.39 -18.42 10.55
N ASP A 92 1.32 -17.81 11.27
CA ASP A 92 1.04 -16.91 12.37
C ASP A 92 0.45 -15.58 11.85
N ASP A 93 -0.26 -14.85 12.72
CA ASP A 93 -0.76 -13.53 12.40
C ASP A 93 0.39 -12.59 12.02
N ARG A 94 0.14 -11.79 10.98
CA ARG A 94 1.12 -10.81 10.49
C ARG A 94 0.49 -9.43 10.49
N HIS A 95 1.05 -8.56 11.30
CA HIS A 95 0.62 -7.17 11.33
C HIS A 95 0.94 -6.49 10.01
N PHE A 96 -0.03 -5.75 9.47
CA PHE A 96 0.15 -4.98 8.25
C PHE A 96 -0.58 -3.66 8.31
N ILE A 97 -0.08 -2.68 7.55
CA ILE A 97 -0.74 -1.40 7.33
C ILE A 97 -0.89 -1.19 5.83
N TYR A 98 -2.10 -0.77 5.42
CA TYR A 98 -2.38 -0.36 4.05
C TYR A 98 -2.59 1.15 3.99
N ILE A 99 -1.78 1.84 3.18
CA ILE A 99 -1.90 3.27 2.94
C ILE A 99 -2.49 3.46 1.55
N PRO A 100 -3.77 3.88 1.46
CA PRO A 100 -4.46 4.11 0.20
C PRO A 100 -3.98 5.40 -0.49
N PRO A 101 -4.32 5.62 -1.79
CA PRO A 101 -3.88 6.79 -2.54
C PRO A 101 -4.31 8.14 -1.93
N ARG A 102 -5.52 8.21 -1.36
CA ARG A 102 -6.03 9.42 -0.71
C ARG A 102 -5.62 9.48 0.76
N GLU A 103 -5.20 10.64 1.20
CA GLU A 103 -4.85 10.88 2.60
C GLU A 103 -6.08 10.88 3.52
N MET A 104 -5.87 10.57 4.81
CA MET A 104 -6.95 10.44 5.79
C MET A 104 -6.99 11.54 6.84
N PHE A 105 -5.95 12.37 6.97
CA PHE A 105 -5.89 13.40 8.02
C PHE A 105 -7.04 14.40 7.92
N SER A 106 -7.36 14.85 6.70
CA SER A 106 -8.47 15.79 6.49
C SER A 106 -9.85 15.16 6.61
N LEU A 107 -9.95 13.83 6.47
CA LEU A 107 -11.21 13.10 6.55
C LEU A 107 -11.45 12.47 7.93
N PHE A 108 -10.46 12.50 8.81
CA PHE A 108 -10.44 11.73 10.04
C PHE A 108 -11.54 12.11 11.03
N GLU A 109 -11.84 13.43 11.16
CA GLU A 109 -12.82 13.93 12.12
C GLU A 109 -14.20 13.36 11.84
N GLY A 110 -14.73 12.58 12.78
CA GLY A 110 -16.03 11.93 12.68
C GLY A 110 -16.09 10.69 11.77
N PHE A 111 -15.02 10.36 11.04
CA PHE A 111 -15.02 9.26 10.06
C PHE A 111 -15.31 7.91 10.72
N ILE A 112 -14.65 7.58 11.83
CA ILE A 112 -14.86 6.30 12.55
C ILE A 112 -16.30 6.19 13.03
N GLY A 113 -16.84 7.25 13.63
CA GLY A 113 -18.24 7.27 14.09
C GLY A 113 -19.25 7.15 12.94
N LEU A 114 -18.95 7.72 11.78
CA LEU A 114 -19.79 7.61 10.59
C LEU A 114 -19.71 6.20 9.98
N SER A 115 -18.50 5.63 9.83
CA SER A 115 -18.31 4.30 9.24
C SER A 115 -18.92 3.18 10.08
N SER A 116 -18.93 3.32 11.42
CA SER A 116 -19.52 2.33 12.31
C SER A 116 -21.07 2.36 12.36
N LYS A 117 -21.68 3.48 12.00
CA LYS A 117 -23.15 3.67 12.10
C LYS A 117 -23.86 3.68 10.76
N ARG A 118 -23.15 3.88 9.67
CA ARG A 118 -23.72 4.00 8.33
C ARG A 118 -22.81 3.37 7.30
N GLU A 119 -23.41 2.84 6.24
CA GLU A 119 -22.66 2.43 5.07
C GLU A 119 -22.06 3.68 4.39
N ILE A 120 -20.75 3.63 4.14
CA ILE A 120 -20.01 4.70 3.47
C ILE A 120 -19.32 4.13 2.22
N SER A 121 -19.02 4.99 1.25
CA SER A 121 -18.42 4.60 -0.02
C SER A 121 -16.93 4.22 0.09
N PHE A 122 -16.31 4.40 1.26
CA PHE A 122 -14.92 4.01 1.50
C PHE A 122 -14.80 2.51 1.73
N ASP A 123 -13.76 1.91 1.17
CA ASP A 123 -13.47 0.50 1.39
C ASP A 123 -12.69 0.27 2.71
N GLN A 124 -12.44 -1.00 3.04
CA GLN A 124 -11.83 -1.38 4.31
C GLN A 124 -10.43 -0.81 4.52
N THR A 125 -9.69 -0.50 3.46
CA THR A 125 -8.34 0.10 3.59
C THR A 125 -8.38 1.45 4.30
N TYR A 126 -9.39 2.28 4.02
CA TYR A 126 -9.59 3.58 4.67
C TYR A 126 -10.09 3.44 6.10
N ILE A 127 -10.98 2.46 6.36
CA ILE A 127 -11.52 2.20 7.69
C ILE A 127 -10.41 1.73 8.62
N ASN A 128 -9.59 0.77 8.18
CA ASN A 128 -8.46 0.26 8.96
C ASN A 128 -7.43 1.37 9.21
N LEU A 129 -7.11 2.19 8.20
CA LEU A 129 -6.21 3.32 8.37
C LEU A 129 -6.74 4.34 9.37
N ALA A 130 -8.05 4.66 9.35
CA ALA A 130 -8.64 5.56 10.33
C ALA A 130 -8.55 5.00 11.75
N HIS A 131 -8.76 3.70 11.94
CA HIS A 131 -8.57 3.05 13.25
C HIS A 131 -7.12 3.11 13.70
N ALA A 132 -6.16 2.80 12.84
CA ALA A 132 -4.74 2.92 13.14
C ALA A 132 -4.33 4.35 13.52
N LEU A 133 -4.85 5.36 12.82
CA LEU A 133 -4.62 6.77 13.12
C LEU A 133 -5.32 7.25 14.42
N SER A 134 -6.27 6.50 14.96
CA SER A 134 -6.99 6.87 16.20
C SER A 134 -6.17 6.60 17.46
N LEU A 135 -5.13 5.80 17.37
CA LEU A 135 -4.29 5.47 18.52
C LEU A 135 -3.36 6.64 18.89
N PRO A 136 -3.13 6.88 20.17
CA PRO A 136 -2.26 7.98 20.60
C PRO A 136 -0.79 7.68 20.32
N ILE A 137 0.00 8.72 20.17
CA ILE A 137 1.47 8.62 20.05
C ILE A 137 2.04 7.92 21.29
N LEU A 138 2.95 6.99 21.06
CA LEU A 138 3.67 6.30 22.11
C LEU A 138 4.69 7.25 22.77
N ARG A 139 5.12 6.89 24.00
CA ARG A 139 6.25 7.58 24.63
C ARG A 139 7.52 7.34 23.81
N GLU A 140 8.32 8.39 23.66
CA GLU A 140 9.62 8.26 23.00
C GLU A 140 10.47 7.17 23.67
N SER A 141 11.05 6.31 22.84
CA SER A 141 12.02 5.30 23.24
C SER A 141 13.31 5.51 22.45
N GLU A 142 14.44 5.52 23.14
CA GLU A 142 15.75 5.59 22.49
C GLU A 142 16.03 4.36 21.64
N ASP A 143 15.43 3.22 21.98
CA ASP A 143 15.57 1.93 21.31
C ASP A 143 14.58 1.73 20.15
N ASN A 144 13.88 2.78 19.69
CA ASN A 144 12.95 2.66 18.57
C ASN A 144 13.71 2.35 17.26
N PRO A 145 13.53 1.17 16.66
CA PRO A 145 14.26 0.78 15.45
C PRO A 145 13.93 1.68 14.24
N LEU A 146 12.78 2.40 14.27
CA LEU A 146 12.36 3.32 13.21
C LEU A 146 12.82 4.77 13.45
N LYS A 147 13.61 5.04 14.49
CA LYS A 147 14.14 6.39 14.76
C LYS A 147 14.81 7.03 13.53
N PRO A 148 15.64 6.33 12.72
CA PRO A 148 16.21 6.93 11.51
C PRO A 148 15.16 7.37 10.47
N ALA A 149 14.01 6.69 10.40
CA ALA A 149 12.93 7.04 9.50
C ALA A 149 12.15 8.28 10.00
N ILE A 150 11.94 8.39 11.31
CA ILE A 150 11.33 9.56 11.96
C ILE A 150 12.21 10.79 11.71
N GLU A 151 13.49 10.70 12.05
CA GLU A 151 14.46 11.80 11.89
C GLU A 151 14.55 12.27 10.44
N LEU A 152 14.57 11.34 9.48
CA LEU A 152 14.58 11.68 8.06
C LEU A 152 13.34 12.52 7.68
N LEU A 153 12.14 12.06 8.03
CA LEU A 153 10.93 12.79 7.67
C LEU A 153 10.83 14.15 8.38
N GLU A 154 11.14 14.23 9.66
CA GLU A 154 11.12 15.51 10.40
C GLU A 154 12.12 16.51 9.82
N GLN A 155 13.32 16.06 9.41
CA GLN A 155 14.33 16.90 8.78
C GLN A 155 13.93 17.37 7.39
N GLU A 156 13.44 16.46 6.53
CA GLU A 156 13.08 16.82 5.15
C GLU A 156 11.80 17.66 5.08
N LEU A 157 10.86 17.44 6.00
CA LEU A 157 9.56 18.11 6.02
C LEU A 157 9.55 19.37 6.90
N GLN A 158 10.52 19.52 7.82
CA GLN A 158 10.64 20.65 8.76
C GLN A 158 9.38 20.82 9.61
N PHE A 159 8.73 19.71 10.00
CA PHE A 159 7.57 19.74 10.89
C PHE A 159 7.47 18.49 11.76
N LYS A 160 6.65 18.59 12.80
CA LYS A 160 6.19 17.47 13.64
C LYS A 160 4.69 17.30 13.49
N VAL A 161 4.21 16.11 13.81
CA VAL A 161 2.77 15.80 13.78
C VAL A 161 2.24 15.70 15.19
N LEU A 162 1.10 16.35 15.44
CA LEU A 162 0.41 16.33 16.73
C LEU A 162 -1.05 15.91 16.52
N GLN A 163 -1.63 15.25 17.53
CA GLN A 163 -3.06 15.03 17.63
C GLN A 163 -3.59 15.69 18.91
N MET A 164 -4.57 16.56 18.77
CA MET A 164 -5.22 17.25 19.90
C MET A 164 -6.73 17.25 19.67
N ASN A 165 -7.49 16.79 20.68
CA ASN A 165 -8.97 16.78 20.64
C ASN A 165 -9.55 16.09 19.40
N GLY A 166 -8.95 14.98 18.95
CA GLY A 166 -9.41 14.22 17.79
C GLY A 166 -9.10 14.86 16.42
N ARG A 167 -8.24 15.89 16.39
CA ARG A 167 -7.79 16.56 15.16
C ARG A 167 -6.29 16.47 15.00
N PHE A 168 -5.82 16.44 13.78
CA PHE A 168 -4.40 16.46 13.44
C PHE A 168 -3.90 17.88 13.18
N TYR A 169 -2.69 18.14 13.67
CA TYR A 169 -1.97 19.41 13.50
C TYR A 169 -0.55 19.13 13.02
N ILE A 170 -0.07 20.04 12.19
CA ILE A 170 1.32 20.09 11.76
C ILE A 170 2.00 21.22 12.52
N GLN A 171 2.99 20.86 13.34
CA GLN A 171 3.77 21.80 14.13
C GLN A 171 5.04 22.20 13.36
N THR A 172 5.21 23.48 13.12
CA THR A 172 6.41 24.09 12.53
C THR A 172 7.01 25.09 13.49
N GLU A 173 8.17 25.67 13.16
CA GLU A 173 8.76 26.78 13.92
C GLU A 173 7.82 28.00 14.03
N LYS A 174 6.89 28.17 13.09
CA LYS A 174 5.92 29.28 13.04
C LYS A 174 4.64 29.00 13.87
N GLY A 175 4.52 27.82 14.44
CA GLY A 175 3.38 27.39 15.25
C GLY A 175 2.63 26.20 14.68
N ASN A 176 1.49 25.87 15.29
CA ASN A 176 0.64 24.73 14.92
C ASN A 176 -0.34 25.15 13.82
N MET A 177 -0.45 24.33 12.79
CA MET A 177 -1.38 24.50 11.68
C MET A 177 -2.32 23.30 11.63
N GLU A 178 -3.61 23.53 11.47
CA GLU A 178 -4.59 22.45 11.27
C GLU A 178 -4.30 21.69 9.98
N ALA A 179 -4.49 20.35 10.00
CA ALA A 179 -4.17 19.51 8.86
C ALA A 179 -4.86 19.96 7.56
N HIS A 180 -6.09 20.48 7.64
CA HIS A 180 -6.83 20.99 6.48
C HIS A 180 -6.13 22.13 5.71
N LEU A 181 -5.27 22.89 6.39
CA LEU A 181 -4.53 24.02 5.80
C LEU A 181 -3.20 23.59 5.15
N VAL A 182 -2.84 22.33 5.29
CA VAL A 182 -1.58 21.77 4.77
C VAL A 182 -1.83 21.11 3.41
N ALA A 183 -0.88 21.19 2.49
CA ALA A 183 -0.95 20.56 1.19
C ALA A 183 -1.16 19.03 1.33
N GLU A 184 -2.00 18.43 0.46
CA GLU A 184 -2.41 17.02 0.53
C GLU A 184 -1.23 16.05 0.58
N GLY A 185 -0.22 16.24 -0.26
CA GLY A 185 0.97 15.39 -0.26
C GLY A 185 1.74 15.42 1.06
N LEU A 186 1.83 16.58 1.72
CA LEU A 186 2.46 16.70 3.03
C LEU A 186 1.64 16.00 4.12
N ARG A 187 0.29 16.07 4.06
CA ARG A 187 -0.59 15.33 4.97
C ARG A 187 -0.40 13.82 4.85
N LYS A 188 -0.19 13.32 3.63
CA LYS A 188 0.09 11.90 3.37
C LYS A 188 1.38 11.46 4.08
N LEU A 189 2.47 12.22 3.95
CA LEU A 189 3.72 11.94 4.65
C LEU A 189 3.59 12.11 6.18
N ALA A 190 2.83 13.10 6.61
CA ALA A 190 2.52 13.31 8.02
C ALA A 190 1.73 12.13 8.63
N SER A 191 0.81 11.51 7.87
CA SER A 191 0.06 10.34 8.34
C SER A 191 0.96 9.12 8.57
N ILE A 192 1.95 8.91 7.70
CA ILE A 192 2.92 7.82 7.89
C ILE A 192 3.82 8.08 9.10
N LEU A 193 4.31 9.32 9.25
CA LEU A 193 5.08 9.71 10.41
C LEU A 193 4.29 9.45 11.70
N TYR A 194 3.00 9.82 11.71
CA TYR A 194 2.13 9.57 12.86
C TYR A 194 1.96 8.08 13.16
N LEU A 195 1.79 7.23 12.14
CA LEU A 195 1.68 5.78 12.31
C LEU A 195 2.96 5.12 12.83
N ILE A 196 4.12 5.70 12.57
CA ILE A 196 5.37 5.26 13.21
C ILE A 196 5.41 5.71 14.67
N LEU A 197 5.02 6.96 14.94
CA LEU A 197 5.04 7.53 16.28
C LEU A 197 4.03 6.86 17.24
N ASN A 198 2.90 6.38 16.73
CA ASN A 198 1.91 5.65 17.53
C ASN A 198 2.14 4.13 17.58
N GLY A 199 3.17 3.61 16.86
CA GLY A 199 3.58 2.21 16.90
C GLY A 199 2.83 1.28 15.95
N GLU A 200 1.86 1.79 15.17
CA GLU A 200 1.15 1.00 14.15
C GLU A 200 2.07 0.59 13.01
N ILE A 201 3.06 1.40 12.66
CA ILE A 201 4.17 0.99 11.81
C ILE A 201 5.39 0.73 12.72
N ASN A 202 5.83 -0.51 12.78
CA ASN A 202 7.01 -0.98 13.50
C ASN A 202 7.87 -1.89 12.60
N ALA A 203 8.98 -2.41 13.11
CA ALA A 203 9.94 -3.20 12.31
C ALA A 203 9.36 -4.50 11.72
N ASP A 204 8.32 -5.07 12.34
CA ASP A 204 7.67 -6.31 11.89
C ASP A 204 6.47 -6.06 10.96
N THR A 205 6.15 -4.80 10.69
CA THR A 205 4.98 -4.41 9.87
C THR A 205 5.21 -4.72 8.40
N ILE A 206 4.23 -5.33 7.75
CA ILE A 206 4.12 -5.38 6.29
C ILE A 206 3.41 -4.10 5.82
N LEU A 207 4.11 -3.24 5.09
CA LEU A 207 3.56 -1.98 4.61
C LEU A 207 3.10 -2.11 3.15
N PHE A 208 1.80 -1.95 2.91
CA PHE A 208 1.24 -1.76 1.57
C PHE A 208 1.04 -0.27 1.32
N TRP A 209 1.73 0.29 0.33
CA TRP A 209 1.66 1.70 0.02
C TRP A 209 1.22 1.92 -1.43
N ASP A 210 0.00 2.38 -1.60
CA ASP A 210 -0.60 2.60 -2.91
C ASP A 210 -0.45 4.06 -3.34
N GLU A 211 0.19 4.30 -4.47
CA GLU A 211 0.51 5.60 -5.05
C GLU A 211 1.16 6.57 -4.03
N PRO A 212 2.35 6.22 -3.46
CA PRO A 212 3.04 7.09 -2.50
C PRO A 212 3.35 8.49 -3.05
N GLU A 213 3.55 8.60 -4.36
CA GLU A 213 3.86 9.82 -5.08
C GLU A 213 2.65 10.74 -5.33
N ALA A 214 1.42 10.26 -5.17
CA ALA A 214 0.22 11.02 -5.49
C ALA A 214 0.16 12.34 -4.75
N ASN A 215 -0.07 13.44 -5.49
CA ASN A 215 -0.13 14.81 -5.00
C ASN A 215 1.19 15.37 -4.40
N LEU A 216 2.33 14.72 -4.70
CA LEU A 216 3.66 15.22 -4.35
C LEU A 216 4.32 15.95 -5.52
N ASN A 217 5.12 16.95 -5.21
CA ASN A 217 6.04 17.51 -6.19
C ASN A 217 7.26 16.58 -6.39
N PRO A 218 8.01 16.71 -7.51
CA PRO A 218 9.14 15.83 -7.80
C PRO A 218 10.23 15.78 -6.72
N ALA A 219 10.43 16.87 -5.97
CA ALA A 219 11.42 16.88 -4.88
C ALA A 219 10.99 15.97 -3.74
N LEU A 220 9.71 16.01 -3.35
CA LEU A 220 9.15 15.16 -2.31
C LEU A 220 9.04 13.69 -2.75
N VAL A 221 8.87 13.39 -4.04
CA VAL A 221 8.93 12.01 -4.55
C VAL A 221 10.31 11.38 -4.26
N LYS A 222 11.40 12.15 -4.39
CA LYS A 222 12.73 11.68 -4.01
C LYS A 222 12.86 11.44 -2.50
N VAL A 223 12.23 12.28 -1.68
CA VAL A 223 12.16 12.08 -0.21
C VAL A 223 11.44 10.77 0.09
N VAL A 224 10.33 10.47 -0.58
CA VAL A 224 9.61 9.19 -0.45
C VAL A 224 10.50 8.01 -0.82
N ALA A 225 11.24 8.06 -1.93
CA ALA A 225 12.16 6.99 -2.32
C ALA A 225 13.25 6.75 -1.26
N LYS A 226 13.84 7.83 -0.73
CA LYS A 226 14.82 7.78 0.36
C LYS A 226 14.21 7.20 1.64
N PHE A 227 12.99 7.60 1.97
CA PHE A 227 12.27 7.13 3.15
C PHE A 227 11.93 5.63 3.04
N ILE A 228 11.43 5.14 1.90
CA ILE A 228 11.22 3.71 1.64
C ILE A 228 12.51 2.92 1.90
N ARG A 229 13.64 3.41 1.39
CA ARG A 229 14.93 2.77 1.62
C ARG A 229 15.31 2.73 3.10
N VAL A 230 15.05 3.78 3.86
CA VAL A 230 15.34 3.81 5.31
C VAL A 230 14.44 2.82 6.05
N LEU A 231 13.15 2.76 5.75
CA LEU A 231 12.24 1.77 6.33
C LEU A 231 12.68 0.32 6.05
N GLN A 232 13.12 0.03 4.81
CA GLN A 232 13.68 -1.29 4.47
C GLN A 232 14.91 -1.64 5.32
N LYS A 233 15.81 -0.67 5.54
CA LYS A 233 16.98 -0.85 6.42
C LYS A 233 16.59 -1.13 7.87
N CYS A 234 15.44 -0.61 8.31
CA CYS A 234 14.89 -0.87 9.64
C CYS A 234 14.14 -2.22 9.73
N GLY A 235 14.08 -3.01 8.64
CA GLY A 235 13.53 -4.37 8.64
C GLY A 235 12.14 -4.51 8.01
N LEU A 236 11.47 -3.43 7.61
CA LEU A 236 10.11 -3.52 7.06
C LEU A 236 10.08 -4.19 5.69
N GLN A 237 9.08 -5.03 5.48
CA GLN A 237 8.68 -5.49 4.15
C GLN A 237 7.68 -4.49 3.55
N ILE A 238 8.01 -3.92 2.38
CA ILE A 238 7.22 -2.85 1.78
C ILE A 238 6.78 -3.25 0.38
N PHE A 239 5.48 -3.17 0.12
CA PHE A 239 4.88 -3.34 -1.20
C PHE A 239 4.39 -1.97 -1.69
N VAL A 240 4.91 -1.53 -2.84
CA VAL A 240 4.57 -0.24 -3.43
C VAL A 240 3.85 -0.46 -4.76
N ALA A 241 2.68 0.14 -4.92
CA ALA A 241 2.04 0.26 -6.23
C ALA A 241 2.21 1.71 -6.70
N THR A 242 2.88 1.91 -7.83
CA THR A 242 3.17 3.25 -8.35
C THR A 242 3.01 3.31 -9.87
N HIS A 243 2.73 4.50 -10.38
CA HIS A 243 2.75 4.87 -11.80
C HIS A 243 3.85 5.90 -12.10
N ASP A 244 4.62 6.31 -11.09
CA ASP A 244 5.57 7.40 -11.22
C ASP A 244 6.94 6.93 -11.73
N TYR A 245 7.43 7.58 -12.77
CA TYR A 245 8.73 7.33 -13.37
C TYR A 245 9.87 7.65 -12.41
N LEU A 246 9.80 8.83 -11.75
CA LEU A 246 10.88 9.31 -10.89
C LEU A 246 11.05 8.40 -9.66
N LEU A 247 9.94 7.98 -9.05
CA LEU A 247 9.96 7.05 -7.91
C LEU A 247 10.56 5.71 -8.30
N THR A 248 10.04 5.08 -9.37
CA THR A 248 10.50 3.75 -9.80
C THR A 248 11.96 3.78 -10.20
N HIS A 249 12.37 4.81 -10.94
CA HIS A 249 13.77 4.95 -11.38
C HIS A 249 14.73 5.21 -10.22
N THR A 250 14.33 6.07 -9.27
CA THR A 250 15.15 6.33 -8.07
C THR A 250 15.31 5.07 -7.22
N LEU A 251 14.25 4.27 -7.04
CA LEU A 251 14.35 2.99 -6.33
C LEU A 251 15.23 1.98 -7.06
N SER A 252 15.19 1.95 -8.41
CA SER A 252 16.08 1.10 -9.22
C SER A 252 17.54 1.49 -9.07
N LEU A 253 17.86 2.78 -9.11
CA LEU A 253 19.20 3.27 -8.87
C LEU A 253 19.73 2.85 -7.50
N TYR A 254 18.90 2.91 -6.45
CA TYR A 254 19.30 2.43 -5.12
C TYR A 254 19.53 0.92 -5.06
N SER A 255 18.87 0.14 -5.91
CA SER A 255 19.08 -1.30 -6.02
C SER A 255 20.34 -1.64 -6.82
N GLU A 256 20.59 -0.94 -7.93
CA GLU A 256 21.70 -1.19 -8.85
C GLU A 256 23.04 -0.77 -8.26
N TYR A 257 23.09 0.43 -7.67
CA TYR A 257 24.29 0.99 -7.07
C TYR A 257 24.31 0.75 -5.57
N LYS A 258 24.46 -0.51 -5.18
CA LYS A 258 24.45 -0.99 -3.78
C LYS A 258 25.52 -0.29 -2.93
N GLU A 259 25.21 0.86 -2.40
CA GLU A 259 25.97 1.44 -1.31
C GLU A 259 25.72 0.64 -0.01
N HIS A 260 26.50 -0.44 0.18
CA HIS A 260 26.64 -1.15 1.46
C HIS A 260 25.38 -1.72 2.15
N THR A 261 24.35 -2.17 1.43
CA THR A 261 23.16 -2.74 2.07
C THR A 261 22.69 -4.02 1.41
N ASN A 262 22.41 -5.05 2.21
CA ASN A 262 21.78 -6.32 1.81
C ASN A 262 20.25 -6.17 1.58
N ILE A 263 19.81 -5.04 1.01
CA ILE A 263 18.41 -4.80 0.73
C ILE A 263 18.05 -5.52 -0.56
N SER A 264 17.04 -6.40 -0.52
CA SER A 264 16.45 -7.01 -1.70
C SER A 264 15.30 -6.16 -2.19
N VAL A 265 15.35 -5.77 -3.46
CA VAL A 265 14.27 -5.06 -4.15
C VAL A 265 13.82 -5.91 -5.34
N LYS A 266 12.52 -6.00 -5.56
CA LYS A 266 11.95 -6.70 -6.71
C LYS A 266 10.94 -5.79 -7.40
N PHE A 267 11.09 -5.64 -8.71
CA PHE A 267 10.19 -4.89 -9.55
C PHE A 267 9.25 -5.84 -10.29
N PHE A 268 7.97 -5.45 -10.39
CA PHE A 268 6.95 -6.17 -11.13
C PHE A 268 6.33 -5.23 -12.17
N GLY A 269 6.62 -5.48 -13.44
CA GLY A 269 5.99 -4.79 -14.56
C GLY A 269 4.67 -5.47 -14.92
N LEU A 270 3.57 -4.72 -14.93
CA LEU A 270 2.25 -5.22 -15.29
C LEU A 270 1.83 -4.60 -16.61
N LYS A 271 1.76 -5.40 -17.68
CA LYS A 271 1.32 -4.96 -19.02
C LYS A 271 -0.02 -5.61 -19.37
N LYS A 272 -0.98 -4.78 -19.81
CA LYS A 272 -2.28 -5.29 -20.27
C LYS A 272 -2.14 -5.80 -21.70
N GLU A 273 -2.61 -7.01 -21.95
CA GLU A 273 -2.74 -7.63 -23.27
C GLU A 273 -4.17 -8.11 -23.51
N ASP A 274 -4.47 -8.57 -24.72
CA ASP A 274 -5.82 -9.03 -25.12
C ASP A 274 -6.36 -10.15 -24.23
N LYS A 275 -5.48 -11.03 -23.74
CA LYS A 275 -5.83 -12.19 -22.91
C LYS A 275 -5.75 -11.93 -21.42
N GLY A 276 -5.33 -10.73 -20.97
CA GLY A 276 -5.20 -10.40 -19.55
C GLY A 276 -4.01 -9.49 -19.26
N ILE A 277 -3.44 -9.67 -18.07
CA ILE A 277 -2.25 -8.92 -17.63
C ILE A 277 -1.06 -9.88 -17.59
N ILE A 278 0.01 -9.52 -18.30
CA ILE A 278 1.31 -10.18 -18.17
C ILE A 278 2.08 -9.50 -17.06
N VAL A 279 2.79 -10.29 -16.25
CA VAL A 279 3.65 -9.82 -15.17
C VAL A 279 5.08 -10.25 -15.48
N GLU A 280 5.98 -9.29 -15.51
CA GLU A 280 7.42 -9.52 -15.54
C GLU A 280 8.03 -9.13 -14.21
N GLU A 281 9.05 -9.86 -13.75
CA GLU A 281 9.75 -9.57 -12.51
C GLU A 281 11.25 -9.40 -12.74
N SER A 282 11.87 -8.48 -11.99
CA SER A 282 13.30 -8.26 -12.02
C SER A 282 13.78 -7.57 -10.72
N GLU A 283 15.07 -7.69 -10.40
CA GLU A 283 15.72 -6.96 -9.30
C GLU A 283 16.04 -5.49 -9.67
N THR A 284 15.95 -5.14 -10.95
CA THR A 284 16.18 -3.79 -11.46
C THR A 284 15.08 -3.39 -12.43
N LEU A 285 14.83 -2.09 -12.57
CA LEU A 285 13.85 -1.59 -13.53
C LEU A 285 14.25 -1.91 -14.99
N ALA A 286 15.56 -1.89 -15.28
CA ALA A 286 16.10 -2.23 -16.59
C ALA A 286 15.86 -3.69 -17.01
N GLY A 287 15.67 -4.60 -16.05
CA GLY A 287 15.32 -6.00 -16.30
C GLY A 287 13.87 -6.21 -16.72
N ILE A 288 12.99 -5.23 -16.56
CA ILE A 288 11.59 -5.28 -17.00
C ILE A 288 11.54 -4.84 -18.48
N ARG A 289 11.34 -5.77 -19.40
CA ARG A 289 11.35 -5.51 -20.84
C ARG A 289 10.10 -4.75 -21.31
N ASN A 290 8.93 -5.13 -20.78
CA ASN A 290 7.64 -4.52 -21.10
C ASN A 290 7.25 -3.54 -19.98
N ASN A 291 7.96 -2.42 -19.87
CA ASN A 291 7.67 -1.39 -18.87
C ASN A 291 6.83 -0.27 -19.49
N PRO A 292 5.50 -0.22 -19.21
CA PRO A 292 4.62 0.76 -19.84
C PRO A 292 4.99 2.22 -19.50
N ILE A 293 5.63 2.45 -18.34
CA ILE A 293 6.06 3.79 -17.94
C ILE A 293 7.23 4.23 -18.82
N LEU A 294 8.24 3.38 -18.99
CA LEU A 294 9.40 3.71 -19.83
C LEU A 294 9.03 3.81 -21.30
N GLU A 295 8.13 2.93 -21.80
CA GLU A 295 7.63 2.98 -23.18
C GLU A 295 6.98 4.34 -23.49
N GLU A 296 6.15 4.87 -22.56
CA GLU A 296 5.46 6.15 -22.74
C GLU A 296 6.42 7.34 -22.66
N TYR A 297 7.40 7.32 -21.74
CA TYR A 297 8.42 8.38 -21.68
C TYR A 297 9.32 8.40 -22.91
N ALA A 298 9.67 7.24 -23.49
CA ALA A 298 10.42 7.15 -24.73
C ALA A 298 9.59 7.72 -25.90
N ALA A 299 8.32 7.35 -26.00
CA ALA A 299 7.41 7.88 -27.03
C ALA A 299 7.23 9.40 -26.92
N PHE A 300 7.16 9.93 -25.69
CA PHE A 300 7.10 11.37 -25.45
C PHE A 300 8.37 12.08 -25.91
N TYR A 301 9.54 11.52 -25.62
CA TYR A 301 10.82 12.06 -26.11
C TYR A 301 10.88 12.09 -27.65
N ASP A 302 10.46 11.02 -28.30
CA ASP A 302 10.42 10.96 -29.78
C ASP A 302 9.45 12.02 -30.34
N LEU A 303 8.32 12.25 -29.69
CA LEU A 303 7.38 13.31 -30.06
C LEU A 303 8.02 14.70 -29.93
N GLU A 304 8.73 14.95 -28.84
CA GLU A 304 9.46 16.21 -28.61
C GLU A 304 10.48 16.46 -29.73
N GLN A 305 11.28 15.45 -30.11
CA GLN A 305 12.25 15.55 -31.21
C GLN A 305 11.55 15.83 -32.56
N GLN A 306 10.39 15.25 -32.83
CA GLN A 306 9.62 15.54 -34.03
C GLN A 306 9.16 17.00 -34.09
N PHE A 307 8.77 17.60 -32.96
CA PHE A 307 8.41 19.01 -32.94
C PHE A 307 9.62 19.91 -33.12
N ILE A 308 10.75 19.65 -32.47
CA ILE A 308 11.99 20.42 -32.64
C ILE A 308 12.38 20.42 -34.13
N ASN A 309 12.48 19.25 -34.78
CA ASN A 309 12.89 19.11 -36.17
C ASN A 309 11.89 19.73 -37.16
N ARG A 310 10.64 20.01 -36.78
CA ARG A 310 9.64 20.64 -37.64
C ARG A 310 9.71 22.17 -37.62
N TYR A 311 10.22 22.74 -36.54
CA TYR A 311 10.22 24.18 -36.29
C TYR A 311 11.63 24.78 -36.28
N GLU A 312 12.70 24.00 -36.41
CA GLU A 312 14.04 24.42 -36.86
C GLU A 312 14.13 24.42 -38.38
#